data_5f50b42be1cf7ff10017d6e320fb2563
#
_entry.id   5f50b42be1cf7ff10017d6e320fb2563
#
_cell.length_a   1.000
_cell.length_b   1.000
_cell.length_c   1.000
_cell.angle_alpha   90.00
_cell.angle_beta   90.00
_cell.angle_gamma   90.00
#
_symmetry.space_group_name_H-M   'P 1'
#
loop_
_entity.id
_entity.type
_entity.pdbx_description
1 polymer ?
#
loop_
_entity_poly.entity_id
_entity_poly.type
_entity_poly.pdbx_seq_one_letter_code
_entity_poly.pdbx_strand_id
1 'polypeptide(L)'
;TLSFDAQYTPVAVVGGQLIVKTDKDAPRGKLVAIDLKKPAPAAWKTLVAEGPDAMTGASAVGGRFLLSYLHDAATLVRVHAADGKPLSEVALPGVGTASGFGGRWGDRETFFSYTSLTTPASIYRYDVKTGKAELFKAPKTAFNSDEFETRREFVTSKDGTRFPIFIAAKKGLKLDGKNPTLLYG
;
A
#
# COMPACT_ATOMS: atom_id res chain seq x y z
N THR A 1 -15.92 -9.74 -19.19
CA THR A 1 -16.33 -11.11 -18.85
C THR A 1 -17.83 -11.16 -18.64
N LEU A 2 -18.46 -12.28 -18.98
CA LEU A 2 -19.90 -12.50 -18.75
C LEU A 2 -20.18 -13.32 -17.48
N SER A 3 -19.13 -13.60 -16.68
CA SER A 3 -19.22 -14.38 -15.46
C SER A 3 -18.62 -13.59 -14.28
N PHE A 4 -19.15 -13.82 -13.08
CA PHE A 4 -18.62 -13.28 -11.82
C PHE A 4 -17.52 -14.22 -11.28
N ASP A 5 -16.48 -14.42 -12.07
CA ASP A 5 -15.40 -15.39 -11.79
C ASP A 5 -14.20 -14.78 -11.05
N ALA A 6 -14.12 -13.44 -10.97
CA ALA A 6 -13.06 -12.71 -10.30
C ALA A 6 -13.41 -11.23 -10.14
N GLN A 7 -12.62 -10.51 -9.36
CA GLN A 7 -12.69 -9.06 -9.24
C GLN A 7 -11.84 -8.39 -10.33
N TYR A 8 -12.38 -7.37 -10.98
CA TYR A 8 -11.70 -6.59 -12.01
C TYR A 8 -11.83 -5.11 -11.69
N THR A 9 -10.73 -4.48 -11.32
CA THR A 9 -10.67 -3.04 -10.99
C THR A 9 -9.88 -2.32 -12.07
N PRO A 10 -10.51 -1.50 -12.92
CA PRO A 10 -9.80 -0.65 -13.88
C PRO A 10 -8.88 0.33 -13.15
N VAL A 11 -7.65 0.46 -13.65
CA VAL A 11 -6.62 1.35 -13.07
C VAL A 11 -6.37 2.55 -13.99
N ALA A 12 -6.13 2.30 -15.28
CA ALA A 12 -5.86 3.34 -16.27
C ALA A 12 -5.99 2.79 -17.70
N VAL A 13 -6.02 3.71 -18.66
CA VAL A 13 -5.75 3.40 -20.07
C VAL A 13 -4.42 4.02 -20.47
N VAL A 14 -3.45 3.21 -20.85
CA VAL A 14 -2.10 3.63 -21.20
C VAL A 14 -1.68 2.99 -22.51
N GLY A 15 -1.30 3.80 -23.51
CA GLY A 15 -0.80 3.29 -24.79
C GLY A 15 -1.78 2.38 -25.53
N GLY A 16 -3.10 2.60 -25.43
CA GLY A 16 -4.12 1.75 -26.04
C GLY A 16 -4.39 0.44 -25.29
N GLN A 17 -3.86 0.29 -24.11
CA GLN A 17 -4.09 -0.84 -23.21
C GLN A 17 -4.89 -0.41 -21.98
N LEU A 18 -5.90 -1.19 -21.62
CA LEU A 18 -6.59 -1.07 -20.33
C LEU A 18 -5.79 -1.82 -19.27
N ILE A 19 -5.35 -1.11 -18.25
CA ILE A 19 -4.65 -1.68 -17.10
C ILE A 19 -5.69 -2.04 -16.04
N VAL A 20 -5.64 -3.28 -15.56
CA VAL A 20 -6.63 -3.83 -14.61
C VAL A 20 -5.91 -4.55 -13.47
N LYS A 21 -6.32 -4.25 -12.24
CA LYS A 21 -6.03 -5.10 -11.08
C LYS A 21 -7.09 -6.19 -11.01
N THR A 22 -6.68 -7.44 -10.84
CA THR A 22 -7.58 -8.60 -10.76
C THR A 22 -7.04 -9.67 -9.83
N ASP A 23 -7.93 -10.45 -9.23
CA ASP A 23 -7.63 -11.66 -8.48
C ASP A 23 -7.87 -12.94 -9.29
N LYS A 24 -8.18 -12.82 -10.60
CA LYS A 24 -8.37 -13.97 -11.49
C LYS A 24 -7.11 -14.82 -11.55
N ASP A 25 -7.22 -16.08 -11.11
CA ASP A 25 -6.10 -17.03 -10.99
C ASP A 25 -4.89 -16.46 -10.22
N ALA A 26 -5.17 -15.56 -9.25
CA ALA A 26 -4.18 -14.86 -8.42
C ALA A 26 -4.87 -14.28 -7.17
N PRO A 27 -5.21 -15.09 -6.16
CA PRO A 27 -6.06 -14.67 -5.02
C PRO A 27 -5.50 -13.47 -4.23
N ARG A 28 -4.19 -13.21 -4.30
CA ARG A 28 -3.56 -12.01 -3.69
C ARG A 28 -3.47 -10.83 -4.64
N GLY A 29 -4.00 -10.97 -5.87
CA GLY A 29 -4.06 -9.92 -6.88
C GLY A 29 -2.82 -9.83 -7.77
N LYS A 30 -3.07 -9.45 -9.02
CA LYS A 30 -2.08 -9.17 -10.06
C LYS A 30 -2.50 -7.95 -10.88
N LEU A 31 -1.56 -7.37 -11.61
CA LEU A 31 -1.81 -6.29 -12.57
C LEU A 31 -1.68 -6.84 -13.99
N VAL A 32 -2.69 -6.61 -14.82
CA VAL A 32 -2.71 -7.05 -16.22
C VAL A 32 -2.93 -5.87 -17.17
N ALA A 33 -2.40 -5.98 -18.38
CA ALA A 33 -2.68 -5.08 -19.49
C ALA A 33 -3.53 -5.82 -20.53
N ILE A 34 -4.61 -5.20 -20.94
CA ILE A 34 -5.56 -5.70 -21.93
C ILE A 34 -5.47 -4.80 -23.16
N ASP A 35 -5.02 -5.33 -24.27
CA ASP A 35 -5.05 -4.62 -25.57
C ASP A 35 -6.51 -4.41 -25.98
N LEU A 36 -6.92 -3.15 -26.13
CA LEU A 36 -8.30 -2.81 -26.51
C LEU A 36 -8.68 -3.30 -27.92
N LYS A 37 -7.69 -3.61 -28.75
CA LYS A 37 -7.93 -4.22 -30.08
C LYS A 37 -8.03 -5.75 -30.00
N LYS A 38 -7.54 -6.37 -28.91
CA LYS A 38 -7.52 -7.83 -28.70
C LYS A 38 -7.94 -8.15 -27.26
N PRO A 39 -9.20 -7.89 -26.87
CA PRO A 39 -9.62 -7.93 -25.46
C PRO A 39 -9.83 -9.33 -24.87
N ALA A 40 -9.68 -10.39 -25.70
CA ALA A 40 -9.86 -11.77 -25.24
C ALA A 40 -8.92 -12.11 -24.08
N PRO A 41 -9.39 -12.81 -23.01
CA PRO A 41 -8.57 -13.14 -21.84
C PRO A 41 -7.26 -13.85 -22.13
N ALA A 42 -7.22 -14.68 -23.17
CA ALA A 42 -6.01 -15.38 -23.61
C ALA A 42 -4.91 -14.43 -24.14
N ALA A 43 -5.27 -13.18 -24.49
CA ALA A 43 -4.33 -12.17 -24.99
C ALA A 43 -3.88 -11.19 -23.87
N TRP A 44 -4.35 -11.33 -22.66
CA TRP A 44 -3.97 -10.45 -21.56
C TRP A 44 -2.52 -10.65 -21.15
N LYS A 45 -1.80 -9.54 -20.98
CA LYS A 45 -0.41 -9.56 -20.54
C LYS A 45 -0.34 -9.27 -19.05
N THR A 46 0.23 -10.17 -18.26
CA THR A 46 0.55 -9.89 -16.86
C THR A 46 1.72 -8.90 -16.81
N LEU A 47 1.49 -7.74 -16.20
CA LEU A 47 2.51 -6.71 -15.92
C LEU A 47 3.19 -6.98 -14.59
N VAL A 48 2.40 -7.22 -13.54
CA VAL A 48 2.92 -7.57 -12.22
C VAL A 48 2.19 -8.82 -11.76
N ALA A 49 2.94 -9.90 -11.55
CA ALA A 49 2.41 -11.16 -11.07
C ALA A 49 2.01 -11.08 -9.60
N GLU A 50 1.20 -12.04 -9.17
CA GLU A 50 0.90 -12.26 -7.75
C GLU A 50 2.19 -12.46 -6.96
N GLY A 51 2.26 -11.83 -5.79
CA GLY A 51 3.36 -11.95 -4.84
C GLY A 51 2.94 -12.55 -3.50
N PRO A 52 3.81 -12.54 -2.50
CA PRO A 52 3.50 -13.05 -1.15
C PRO A 52 2.48 -12.16 -0.42
N ASP A 53 2.41 -10.87 -0.74
CA ASP A 53 1.53 -9.89 -0.12
C ASP A 53 0.26 -9.69 -0.95
N ALA A 54 -0.88 -9.47 -0.30
CA ALA A 54 -2.14 -9.18 -0.99
C ALA A 54 -2.13 -7.74 -1.56
N MET A 55 -2.35 -7.61 -2.88
CA MET A 55 -2.47 -6.31 -3.56
C MET A 55 -3.82 -5.66 -3.23
N THR A 56 -3.82 -4.67 -2.36
CA THR A 56 -5.02 -3.95 -1.91
C THR A 56 -5.43 -2.81 -2.83
N GLY A 57 -4.47 -2.22 -3.57
CA GLY A 57 -4.73 -1.11 -4.48
C GLY A 57 -3.73 -1.00 -5.61
N ALA A 58 -4.13 -0.33 -6.68
CA ALA A 58 -3.27 0.03 -7.80
C ALA A 58 -3.67 1.40 -8.35
N SER A 59 -2.70 2.23 -8.67
CA SER A 59 -2.89 3.51 -9.35
C SER A 59 -1.81 3.74 -10.40
N ALA A 60 -2.10 4.62 -11.36
CA ALA A 60 -1.23 4.92 -12.48
C ALA A 60 -0.97 6.44 -12.51
N VAL A 61 0.23 6.85 -12.09
CA VAL A 61 0.61 8.26 -11.91
C VAL A 61 2.05 8.47 -12.37
N GLY A 62 2.32 9.55 -13.07
CA GLY A 62 3.68 9.95 -13.43
C GLY A 62 4.42 8.96 -14.30
N GLY A 63 3.72 8.25 -15.20
CA GLY A 63 4.30 7.21 -16.02
C GLY A 63 4.66 5.92 -15.26
N ARG A 64 4.13 5.73 -14.07
CA ARG A 64 4.43 4.59 -13.18
C ARG A 64 3.16 3.99 -12.59
N PHE A 65 3.25 2.76 -12.12
CA PHE A 65 2.22 2.13 -11.29
C PHE A 65 2.67 2.16 -9.82
N LEU A 66 1.78 2.65 -8.96
CA LEU A 66 1.93 2.60 -7.52
C LEU A 66 0.97 1.51 -7.01
N LEU A 67 1.54 0.44 -6.48
CA LEU A 67 0.79 -0.75 -6.07
C LEU A 67 0.84 -0.87 -4.55
N SER A 68 -0.32 -0.81 -3.92
CA SER A 68 -0.45 -0.94 -2.47
C SER A 68 -0.69 -2.41 -2.10
N TYR A 69 -0.02 -2.85 -1.06
CA TYR A 69 -0.09 -4.20 -0.53
C TYR A 69 -0.37 -4.19 0.97
N LEU A 70 -0.99 -5.25 1.45
CA LEU A 70 -1.02 -5.56 2.88
C LEU A 70 0.16 -6.48 3.20
N HIS A 71 1.16 -5.94 3.92
CA HIS A 71 2.37 -6.64 4.32
C HIS A 71 2.45 -6.68 5.85
N ASP A 72 2.30 -7.87 6.43
CA ASP A 72 2.32 -8.05 7.89
C ASP A 72 1.41 -7.05 8.62
N ALA A 73 0.15 -6.95 8.19
CA ALA A 73 -0.89 -6.07 8.70
C ALA A 73 -0.59 -4.56 8.62
N ALA A 74 0.37 -4.12 7.79
CA ALA A 74 0.65 -2.72 7.48
C ALA A 74 0.66 -2.48 5.97
N THR A 75 0.53 -1.22 5.55
CA THR A 75 0.62 -0.87 4.13
C THR A 75 2.07 -0.87 3.66
N LEU A 76 2.29 -1.50 2.52
CA LEU A 76 3.50 -1.40 1.72
C LEU A 76 3.12 -0.89 0.33
N VAL A 77 3.87 0.06 -0.23
CA VAL A 77 3.61 0.61 -1.56
C VAL A 77 4.82 0.43 -2.45
N ARG A 78 4.67 -0.35 -3.53
CA ARG A 78 5.73 -0.58 -4.52
C ARG A 78 5.48 0.23 -5.78
N VAL A 79 6.54 0.81 -6.31
CA VAL A 79 6.54 1.60 -7.54
C VAL A 79 7.07 0.74 -8.67
N HIS A 80 6.30 0.65 -9.75
CA HIS A 80 6.67 -0.11 -10.94
C HIS A 80 6.71 0.79 -12.17
N ALA A 81 7.58 0.46 -13.11
CA ALA A 81 7.62 1.07 -14.44
C ALA A 81 6.38 0.71 -15.27
N ALA A 82 6.19 1.39 -16.41
CA ALA A 82 5.09 1.13 -17.33
C ALA A 82 5.05 -0.31 -17.87
N ASP A 83 6.20 -0.98 -17.94
CA ASP A 83 6.34 -2.38 -18.38
C ASP A 83 6.13 -3.40 -17.23
N GLY A 84 5.87 -2.92 -16.01
CA GLY A 84 5.65 -3.73 -14.82
C GLY A 84 6.93 -4.04 -14.01
N LYS A 85 8.11 -3.60 -14.45
CA LYS A 85 9.35 -3.83 -13.68
C LYS A 85 9.33 -3.07 -12.35
N PRO A 86 9.76 -3.69 -11.24
CA PRO A 86 9.87 -3.00 -9.95
C PRO A 86 10.97 -1.93 -10.01
N LEU A 87 10.71 -0.77 -9.41
CA LEU A 87 11.64 0.36 -9.34
C LEU A 87 12.08 0.65 -7.91
N SER A 88 11.12 0.85 -7.02
CA SER A 88 11.37 1.24 -5.62
C SER A 88 10.16 0.95 -4.74
N GLU A 89 10.30 1.24 -3.45
CA GLU A 89 9.18 1.32 -2.51
C GLU A 89 8.99 2.77 -2.08
N VAL A 90 7.75 3.15 -1.78
CA VAL A 90 7.46 4.46 -1.18
C VAL A 90 7.89 4.42 0.28
N ALA A 91 8.77 5.33 0.68
CA ALA A 91 9.14 5.50 2.08
C ALA A 91 7.95 6.11 2.85
N LEU A 92 7.18 5.26 3.53
CA LEU A 92 6.11 5.68 4.42
C LEU A 92 6.69 6.18 5.75
N PRO A 93 5.96 7.05 6.49
CA PRO A 93 6.45 7.63 7.74
C PRO A 93 6.76 6.61 8.84
N GLY A 94 6.20 5.41 8.74
CA GLY A 94 6.40 4.34 9.70
C GLY A 94 5.47 3.15 9.45
N VAL A 95 5.32 2.31 10.47
CA VAL A 95 4.38 1.17 10.44
C VAL A 95 2.96 1.69 10.66
N GLY A 96 2.10 1.54 9.64
CA GLY A 96 0.74 2.07 9.68
C GLY A 96 -0.04 1.79 8.41
N THR A 97 -1.10 2.55 8.21
CA THR A 97 -1.96 2.47 7.04
C THR A 97 -1.75 3.68 6.15
N ALA A 98 -1.48 3.45 4.88
CA ALA A 98 -1.44 4.47 3.85
C ALA A 98 -2.50 4.18 2.77
N SER A 99 -3.17 5.22 2.27
CA SER A 99 -4.18 5.12 1.22
C SER A 99 -4.19 6.38 0.35
N GLY A 100 -4.70 6.24 -0.87
CA GLY A 100 -4.70 7.32 -1.85
C GLY A 100 -3.81 6.96 -3.04
N PHE A 101 -2.79 7.77 -3.33
CA PHE A 101 -1.90 7.64 -4.50
C PHE A 101 -2.60 7.79 -5.84
N GLY A 102 -3.80 8.39 -5.85
CA GLY A 102 -4.54 8.66 -7.08
C GLY A 102 -3.92 9.80 -7.89
N GLY A 103 -4.21 9.81 -9.20
CA GLY A 103 -3.74 10.85 -10.12
C GLY A 103 -3.88 10.42 -11.57
N ARG A 104 -3.28 11.17 -12.48
CA ARG A 104 -3.26 10.90 -13.91
C ARG A 104 -1.89 10.38 -14.34
N TRP A 105 -1.85 9.66 -15.44
CA TRP A 105 -0.61 9.13 -16.01
C TRP A 105 0.48 10.18 -16.25
N GLY A 106 0.09 11.42 -16.56
CA GLY A 106 1.02 12.54 -16.81
C GLY A 106 1.36 13.40 -15.57
N ASP A 107 0.75 13.15 -14.41
CA ASP A 107 0.97 13.97 -13.22
C ASP A 107 2.35 13.70 -12.63
N ARG A 108 3.01 14.75 -12.13
CA ARG A 108 4.34 14.64 -11.52
C ARG A 108 4.27 14.18 -10.06
N GLU A 109 3.17 14.46 -9.40
CA GLU A 109 2.99 14.23 -7.98
C GLU A 109 1.65 13.57 -7.68
N THR A 110 1.57 12.93 -6.52
CA THR A 110 0.34 12.39 -5.96
C THR A 110 0.29 12.63 -4.46
N PHE A 111 -0.86 12.40 -3.86
CA PHE A 111 -1.08 12.56 -2.43
C PHE A 111 -1.56 11.24 -1.83
N PHE A 112 -1.15 11.00 -0.58
CA PHE A 112 -1.66 9.88 0.19
C PHE A 112 -1.93 10.31 1.63
N SER A 113 -2.91 9.67 2.26
CA SER A 113 -3.15 9.74 3.68
C SER A 113 -2.34 8.66 4.38
N TYR A 114 -1.73 9.01 5.50
CA TYR A 114 -1.05 8.06 6.38
C TYR A 114 -1.58 8.22 7.81
N THR A 115 -1.79 7.09 8.49
CA THR A 115 -2.16 7.04 9.91
C THR A 115 -1.51 5.82 10.58
N SER A 116 -1.26 5.94 11.89
CA SER A 116 -0.80 4.82 12.72
C SER A 116 -1.47 4.91 14.10
N LEU A 117 -1.14 4.00 15.01
CA LEU A 117 -1.64 4.05 16.40
C LEU A 117 -1.20 5.32 17.13
N THR A 118 -0.10 5.96 16.70
CA THR A 118 0.48 7.15 17.33
C THR A 118 0.48 8.38 16.44
N THR A 119 0.05 8.25 15.17
CA THR A 119 0.05 9.35 14.20
C THR A 119 -1.36 9.59 13.69
N PRO A 120 -1.97 10.75 13.95
CA PRO A 120 -3.26 11.13 13.38
C PRO A 120 -3.19 11.13 11.85
N ALA A 121 -4.33 10.87 11.19
CA ALA A 121 -4.42 10.85 9.74
C ALA A 121 -3.87 12.16 9.14
N SER A 122 -2.78 12.05 8.42
CA SER A 122 -2.02 13.16 7.84
C SER A 122 -1.83 12.95 6.35
N ILE A 123 -1.82 14.04 5.59
CA ILE A 123 -1.67 14.01 4.13
C ILE A 123 -0.20 14.25 3.77
N TYR A 124 0.31 13.40 2.92
CA TYR A 124 1.65 13.49 2.35
C TYR A 124 1.58 13.74 0.85
N ARG A 125 2.50 14.55 0.34
CA ARG A 125 2.76 14.73 -1.07
C ARG A 125 3.91 13.83 -1.48
N TYR A 126 3.76 13.11 -2.58
CA TYR A 126 4.76 12.21 -3.13
C TYR A 126 5.14 12.64 -4.55
N ASP A 127 6.40 13.00 -4.77
CA ASP A 127 6.96 13.26 -6.10
C ASP A 127 7.33 11.93 -6.76
N VAL A 128 6.61 11.57 -7.82
CA VAL A 128 6.75 10.27 -8.49
C VAL A 128 8.10 10.10 -9.16
N LYS A 129 8.73 11.20 -9.61
CA LYS A 129 10.03 11.17 -10.30
C LYS A 129 11.18 10.94 -9.32
N THR A 130 11.18 11.68 -8.22
CA THR A 130 12.26 11.64 -7.22
C THR A 130 12.05 10.55 -6.15
N GLY A 131 10.81 10.07 -5.98
CA GLY A 131 10.46 9.10 -4.93
C GLY A 131 10.38 9.73 -3.53
N LYS A 132 10.35 11.06 -3.42
CA LYS A 132 10.33 11.76 -2.13
C LYS A 132 8.90 11.98 -1.65
N ALA A 133 8.64 11.58 -0.39
CA ALA A 133 7.41 11.86 0.32
C ALA A 133 7.65 12.99 1.34
N GLU A 134 6.76 13.97 1.39
CA GLU A 134 6.82 15.09 2.32
C GLU A 134 5.47 15.32 2.98
N LEU A 135 5.47 15.63 4.29
CA LEU A 135 4.24 16.01 4.97
C LEU A 135 3.66 17.28 4.34
N PHE A 136 2.43 17.16 3.84
CA PHE A 136 1.71 18.27 3.22
C PHE A 136 0.74 18.92 4.21
N LYS A 137 -0.01 18.11 4.96
CA LYS A 137 -0.99 18.62 5.94
C LYS A 137 -1.21 17.60 7.05
N ALA A 138 -1.16 18.08 8.28
CA ALA A 138 -1.52 17.32 9.48
C ALA A 138 -2.60 18.05 10.28
N PRO A 139 -3.46 17.34 11.03
CA PRO A 139 -4.40 17.96 11.94
C PRO A 139 -3.65 18.62 13.11
N LYS A 140 -4.19 19.72 13.61
CA LYS A 140 -3.72 20.31 14.88
C LYS A 140 -4.35 19.52 16.03
N THR A 141 -3.53 18.86 16.82
CA THR A 141 -3.97 18.11 18.00
C THR A 141 -3.22 18.61 19.23
N ALA A 142 -3.82 18.48 20.41
CA ALA A 142 -3.12 18.71 21.67
C ALA A 142 -2.11 17.60 22.01
N PHE A 143 -2.18 16.50 21.29
CA PHE A 143 -1.31 15.34 21.41
C PHE A 143 -0.07 15.50 20.53
N ASN A 144 1.12 15.37 21.11
CA ASN A 144 2.38 15.38 20.36
C ASN A 144 2.76 13.96 19.96
N SER A 145 2.51 13.60 18.70
CA SER A 145 2.83 12.28 18.15
C SER A 145 4.32 11.95 18.15
N ASP A 146 5.20 12.97 18.15
CA ASP A 146 6.65 12.78 18.11
C ASP A 146 7.24 12.19 19.40
N GLU A 147 6.47 12.24 20.50
CA GLU A 147 6.85 11.61 21.76
C GLU A 147 6.58 10.10 21.80
N PHE A 148 5.89 9.57 20.80
CA PHE A 148 5.44 8.19 20.78
C PHE A 148 6.03 7.43 19.59
N GLU A 149 6.01 6.11 19.68
CA GLU A 149 6.39 5.20 18.63
C GLU A 149 5.37 4.08 18.49
N THR A 150 5.21 3.59 17.25
CA THR A 150 4.50 2.35 16.95
C THR A 150 5.52 1.33 16.46
N ARG A 151 5.60 0.19 17.15
CA ARG A 151 6.45 -0.94 16.76
C ARG A 151 5.58 -2.11 16.35
N ARG A 152 6.09 -2.91 15.41
CA ARG A 152 5.51 -4.19 15.05
C ARG A 152 6.42 -5.29 15.58
N GLU A 153 5.84 -6.17 16.38
CA GLU A 153 6.51 -7.36 16.91
C GLU A 153 5.79 -8.60 16.42
N PHE A 154 6.50 -9.72 16.34
CA PHE A 154 5.90 -10.97 15.96
C PHE A 154 5.83 -11.92 17.15
N VAL A 155 4.66 -12.48 17.35
CA VAL A 155 4.40 -13.49 18.38
C VAL A 155 3.92 -14.78 17.72
N THR A 156 4.06 -15.87 18.46
CA THR A 156 3.61 -17.19 18.01
C THR A 156 2.47 -17.67 18.91
N SER A 157 1.34 -18.01 18.32
CA SER A 157 0.20 -18.57 19.02
C SER A 157 0.43 -20.03 19.45
N LYS A 158 -0.50 -20.59 20.24
CA LYS A 158 -0.39 -21.97 20.75
C LYS A 158 -0.36 -23.03 19.65
N ASP A 159 -0.94 -22.73 18.49
CA ASP A 159 -0.95 -23.62 17.31
C ASP A 159 0.28 -23.47 16.42
N GLY A 160 1.25 -22.63 16.82
CA GLY A 160 2.47 -22.35 16.07
C GLY A 160 2.32 -21.25 15.02
N THR A 161 1.14 -20.64 14.85
CA THR A 161 0.93 -19.55 13.89
C THR A 161 1.65 -18.29 14.35
N ARG A 162 2.51 -17.76 13.50
CA ARG A 162 3.21 -16.49 13.71
C ARG A 162 2.37 -15.32 13.18
N PHE A 163 2.12 -14.32 14.01
CA PHE A 163 1.33 -13.14 13.62
C PHE A 163 1.93 -11.85 14.20
N PRO A 164 1.71 -10.71 13.54
CA PRO A 164 2.18 -9.42 14.04
C PRO A 164 1.26 -8.88 15.14
N ILE A 165 1.86 -8.21 16.13
CA ILE A 165 1.20 -7.32 17.07
C ILE A 165 1.79 -5.92 16.95
N PHE A 166 1.00 -4.91 17.22
CA PHE A 166 1.45 -3.51 17.23
C PHE A 166 1.52 -3.01 18.66
N ILE A 167 2.64 -2.39 19.01
CA ILE A 167 2.88 -1.82 20.31
C ILE A 167 3.04 -0.32 20.15
N ALA A 168 2.13 0.46 20.74
CA ALA A 168 2.21 1.91 20.81
C ALA A 168 2.65 2.33 22.20
N ALA A 169 3.73 3.11 22.31
CA ALA A 169 4.27 3.55 23.60
C ALA A 169 5.01 4.89 23.46
N LYS A 170 5.27 5.55 24.60
CA LYS A 170 6.21 6.68 24.63
C LYS A 170 7.61 6.19 24.25
N LYS A 171 8.34 6.99 23.48
CA LYS A 171 9.74 6.73 23.15
C LYS A 171 10.57 6.63 24.43
N GLY A 172 11.42 5.61 24.50
CA GLY A 172 12.27 5.38 25.67
C GLY A 172 11.57 4.83 26.92
N LEU A 173 10.30 4.39 26.81
CA LEU A 173 9.60 3.75 27.91
C LEU A 173 10.34 2.50 28.37
N LYS A 174 10.62 2.41 29.68
CA LYS A 174 11.26 1.23 30.28
C LYS A 174 10.24 0.08 30.31
N LEU A 175 10.56 -1.02 29.67
CA LEU A 175 9.72 -2.23 29.61
C LEU A 175 10.06 -3.16 30.80
N ASP A 176 9.59 -2.82 31.99
CA ASP A 176 9.89 -3.56 33.24
C ASP A 176 8.69 -4.36 33.78
N GLY A 177 7.63 -4.48 32.99
CA GLY A 177 6.41 -5.20 33.36
C GLY A 177 5.45 -4.44 34.29
N LYS A 178 5.75 -3.17 34.62
CA LYS A 178 4.96 -2.34 35.54
C LYS A 178 4.10 -1.29 34.85
N ASN A 179 4.23 -1.17 33.53
CA ASN A 179 3.48 -0.19 32.75
C ASN A 179 2.01 -0.60 32.63
N PRO A 180 1.04 0.31 32.90
CA PRO A 180 -0.34 0.07 32.54
C PRO A 180 -0.44 -0.21 31.03
N THR A 181 -1.07 -1.33 30.68
CA THR A 181 -1.12 -1.79 29.27
C THR A 181 -2.55 -2.11 28.89
N LEU A 182 -3.01 -1.56 27.76
CA LEU A 182 -4.27 -1.91 27.13
C LEU A 182 -4.00 -2.89 26.00
N LEU A 183 -4.59 -4.09 26.09
CA LEU A 183 -4.66 -5.04 24.98
C LEU A 183 -5.98 -4.84 24.24
N TYR A 184 -5.91 -4.62 22.93
CA TYR A 184 -7.06 -4.44 22.05
C TYR A 184 -6.94 -5.39 20.86
N GLY A 185 -8.05 -6.11 20.51
CA GLY A 185 -8.14 -7.04 19.39
C GLY A 185 -9.58 -7.28 18.99
#